data_bc92bdd3a01ccfd36efc3f8859d85624
#
_entry.id   bc92bdd3a01ccfd36efc3f8859d85624
#
_cell.length_a   1.000
_cell.length_b   1.000
_cell.length_c   1.000
_cell.angle_alpha   90.00
_cell.angle_beta   90.00
_cell.angle_gamma   90.00
#
_symmetry.space_group_name_H-M   'P 1'
#
loop_
_entity.id
_entity.type
_entity.pdbx_description
1 polymer ?
#
loop_
_entity_poly.entity_id
_entity_poly.type
_entity_poly.pdbx_seq_one_letter_code
_entity_poly.pdbx_strand_id
1 'polypeptide(L)'
;MDNTVLNKIKKLGVSYRSNDNISKHLTNEDRVIIQNNVEIAVKHLLNALIIDSEHDHNTMETHKRVAKMYVKEVFKGRYEPRPKITDFPNIRKLDEIYTVGPISIRSMCSHHMVPIFGKCWIGVIPSDKVIGLSKFNRVADWIMSRPQIQEEAAMQLADEIESIIKPKALAVIVNTSHMCMSLRGVKDNDCKMATSVMRGLFKDNSDARSEFLDI
;
A
#
# COMPACT_ATOMS: atom_id res chain seq x y z
N MET A 1 -26.72 -7.08 -1.24
CA MET A 1 -25.41 -7.10 -0.57
C MET A 1 -25.58 -7.65 0.85
N ASP A 2 -24.68 -8.53 1.26
CA ASP A 2 -24.66 -9.09 2.61
C ASP A 2 -23.89 -8.14 3.55
N ASN A 3 -24.54 -7.60 4.57
CA ASN A 3 -23.96 -6.65 5.51
C ASN A 3 -23.32 -7.29 6.74
N THR A 4 -23.26 -8.62 6.82
CA THR A 4 -22.78 -9.36 8.00
C THR A 4 -21.37 -8.92 8.40
N VAL A 5 -20.43 -8.84 7.46
CA VAL A 5 -19.04 -8.45 7.73
C VAL A 5 -18.96 -6.99 8.15
N LEU A 6 -19.65 -6.08 7.48
CA LEU A 6 -19.66 -4.67 7.84
C LEU A 6 -20.21 -4.45 9.26
N ASN A 7 -21.31 -5.12 9.59
CA ASN A 7 -21.90 -5.05 10.92
C ASN A 7 -20.99 -5.65 12.00
N LYS A 8 -20.29 -6.74 11.68
CA LYS A 8 -19.26 -7.34 12.55
C LYS A 8 -18.15 -6.32 12.87
N ILE A 9 -17.57 -5.67 11.85
CA ILE A 9 -16.51 -4.68 12.03
C ILE A 9 -17.00 -3.48 12.84
N LYS A 10 -18.19 -2.96 12.55
CA LYS A 10 -18.82 -1.88 13.33
C LYS A 10 -19.03 -2.26 14.81
N LYS A 11 -19.56 -3.46 15.07
CA LYS A 11 -19.80 -3.96 16.43
C LYS A 11 -18.50 -4.12 17.23
N LEU A 12 -17.40 -4.45 16.58
CA LEU A 12 -16.09 -4.54 17.24
C LEU A 12 -15.49 -3.17 17.59
N GLY A 13 -16.07 -2.07 17.09
CA GLY A 13 -15.56 -0.72 17.33
C GLY A 13 -14.16 -0.44 16.79
N VAL A 14 -13.69 -1.27 15.84
CA VAL A 14 -12.36 -1.12 15.26
C VAL A 14 -12.38 -0.14 14.10
N SER A 15 -11.25 0.56 13.90
CA SER A 15 -11.07 1.43 12.74
C SER A 15 -11.07 0.61 11.44
N TYR A 16 -11.74 1.13 10.41
CA TYR A 16 -11.75 0.55 9.07
C TYR A 16 -11.62 1.63 7.99
N ARG A 17 -10.77 2.64 8.26
CA ARG A 17 -10.41 3.67 7.28
C ARG A 17 -9.87 3.02 6.00
N SER A 18 -9.78 3.79 4.94
CA SER A 18 -9.40 3.27 3.61
C SER A 18 -8.07 2.51 3.62
N ASN A 19 -7.08 2.97 4.37
CA ASN A 19 -5.74 2.38 4.46
C ASN A 19 -5.50 1.48 5.69
N ASP A 20 -6.52 1.21 6.51
CA ASP A 20 -6.39 0.27 7.63
C ASP A 20 -6.29 -1.18 7.14
N ASN A 21 -5.43 -1.96 7.78
CA ASN A 21 -5.47 -3.41 7.66
C ASN A 21 -6.48 -3.98 8.66
N ILE A 22 -7.50 -4.66 8.17
CA ILE A 22 -8.57 -5.27 8.98
C ILE A 22 -8.48 -6.80 9.03
N SER A 23 -7.42 -7.39 8.48
CA SER A 23 -7.28 -8.84 8.27
C SER A 23 -7.44 -9.67 9.54
N LYS A 24 -6.99 -9.16 10.70
CA LYS A 24 -7.11 -9.84 12.01
C LYS A 24 -8.55 -10.04 12.49
N HIS A 25 -9.49 -9.32 11.89
CA HIS A 25 -10.91 -9.38 12.23
C HIS A 25 -11.74 -10.17 11.20
N LEU A 26 -11.10 -10.70 10.16
CA LEU A 26 -11.73 -11.39 9.04
C LEU A 26 -11.39 -12.89 9.03
N THR A 27 -12.41 -13.71 8.84
CA THR A 27 -12.27 -15.13 8.48
C THR A 27 -12.11 -15.27 6.95
N ASN A 28 -11.89 -16.49 6.47
CA ASN A 28 -11.87 -16.75 5.03
C ASN A 28 -13.26 -16.56 4.41
N GLU A 29 -14.30 -16.94 5.13
CA GLU A 29 -15.71 -16.76 4.73
C GLU A 29 -16.04 -15.27 4.62
N ASP A 30 -15.60 -14.42 5.57
CA ASP A 30 -15.77 -12.98 5.52
C ASP A 30 -15.17 -12.38 4.23
N ARG A 31 -14.00 -12.87 3.80
CA ARG A 31 -13.35 -12.40 2.55
C ARG A 31 -14.15 -12.79 1.31
N VAL A 32 -14.77 -13.96 1.31
CA VAL A 32 -15.68 -14.39 0.23
C VAL A 32 -16.91 -13.48 0.20
N ILE A 33 -17.52 -13.17 1.34
CA ILE A 33 -18.65 -12.23 1.43
C ILE A 33 -18.27 -10.85 0.90
N ILE A 34 -17.09 -10.32 1.29
CA ILE A 34 -16.60 -9.03 0.79
C ILE A 34 -16.47 -9.08 -0.73
N GLN A 35 -15.86 -10.13 -1.29
CA GLN A 35 -15.68 -10.24 -2.75
C GLN A 35 -17.03 -10.30 -3.48
N ASN A 36 -17.99 -11.10 -2.98
CA ASN A 36 -19.33 -11.20 -3.56
C ASN A 36 -20.08 -9.84 -3.50
N ASN A 37 -19.94 -9.11 -2.39
CA ASN A 37 -20.52 -7.78 -2.27
C ASN A 37 -19.94 -6.78 -3.28
N VAL A 38 -18.62 -6.82 -3.50
CA VAL A 38 -17.96 -5.99 -4.52
C VAL A 38 -18.43 -6.39 -5.92
N GLU A 39 -18.59 -7.69 -6.19
CA GLU A 39 -19.11 -8.20 -7.47
C GLU A 39 -20.51 -7.63 -7.77
N ILE A 40 -21.43 -7.71 -6.80
CA ILE A 40 -22.77 -7.16 -6.91
C ILE A 40 -22.74 -5.63 -7.13
N ALA A 41 -21.89 -4.92 -6.38
CA ALA A 41 -21.76 -3.47 -6.49
C ALA A 41 -21.23 -3.05 -7.88
N VAL A 42 -20.26 -3.77 -8.43
CA VAL A 42 -19.72 -3.51 -9.78
C VAL A 42 -20.76 -3.81 -10.84
N LYS A 43 -21.56 -4.89 -10.71
CA LYS A 43 -22.67 -5.15 -11.64
C LYS A 43 -23.69 -4.00 -11.64
N HIS A 44 -24.03 -3.48 -10.45
CA HIS A 44 -24.91 -2.30 -10.34
C HIS A 44 -24.27 -1.06 -10.97
N LEU A 45 -22.95 -0.86 -10.80
CA LEU A 45 -22.24 0.25 -11.43
C LEU A 45 -22.31 0.17 -12.96
N LEU A 46 -22.06 -1.02 -13.57
CA LEU A 46 -22.16 -1.21 -15.01
C LEU A 46 -23.58 -0.91 -15.52
N ASN A 47 -24.59 -1.41 -14.84
CA ASN A 47 -25.99 -1.16 -15.18
C ASN A 47 -26.33 0.34 -15.08
N ALA A 48 -25.84 1.03 -14.04
CA ALA A 48 -26.06 2.48 -13.87
C ALA A 48 -25.37 3.32 -14.95
N LEU A 49 -24.26 2.82 -15.51
CA LEU A 49 -23.57 3.41 -16.65
C LEU A 49 -24.16 3.00 -17.99
N ILE A 50 -25.26 2.21 -18.00
CA ILE A 50 -25.92 1.69 -19.21
C ILE A 50 -24.94 0.84 -20.07
N ILE A 51 -24.09 0.04 -19.40
CA ILE A 51 -23.19 -0.91 -20.01
C ILE A 51 -23.82 -2.30 -19.96
N ASP A 52 -24.02 -2.93 -21.11
CA ASP A 52 -24.58 -4.30 -21.19
C ASP A 52 -23.61 -5.31 -20.58
N SER A 53 -23.94 -5.79 -19.38
CA SER A 53 -23.17 -6.81 -18.68
C SER A 53 -23.79 -8.21 -18.78
N GLU A 54 -24.79 -8.39 -19.65
CA GLU A 54 -25.48 -9.67 -19.83
C GLU A 54 -25.23 -10.31 -21.20
N HIS A 55 -25.16 -9.50 -22.28
CA HIS A 55 -25.04 -9.98 -23.65
C HIS A 55 -23.74 -9.54 -24.35
N ASP A 56 -23.06 -8.47 -23.88
CA ASP A 56 -21.77 -8.09 -24.43
C ASP A 56 -20.66 -9.01 -23.91
N HIS A 57 -20.08 -9.80 -24.80
CA HIS A 57 -19.01 -10.77 -24.52
C HIS A 57 -17.75 -10.11 -23.89
N ASN A 58 -17.54 -8.80 -24.03
CA ASN A 58 -16.42 -8.08 -23.42
C ASN A 58 -16.70 -7.75 -21.95
N THR A 59 -17.96 -7.50 -21.56
CA THR A 59 -18.33 -6.96 -20.26
C THR A 59 -19.10 -7.93 -19.36
N MET A 60 -19.61 -9.05 -19.89
CA MET A 60 -20.38 -10.04 -19.13
C MET A 60 -19.67 -10.59 -17.88
N GLU A 61 -18.34 -10.66 -17.86
CA GLU A 61 -17.55 -11.13 -16.72
C GLU A 61 -16.81 -9.99 -15.97
N THR A 62 -17.02 -8.72 -16.37
CA THR A 62 -16.27 -7.58 -15.82
C THR A 62 -16.49 -7.43 -14.33
N HIS A 63 -17.72 -7.60 -13.83
CA HIS A 63 -18.05 -7.51 -12.42
C HIS A 63 -17.24 -8.50 -11.55
N LYS A 64 -17.06 -9.73 -12.00
CA LYS A 64 -16.25 -10.76 -11.31
C LYS A 64 -14.76 -10.43 -11.34
N ARG A 65 -14.26 -10.02 -12.53
CA ARG A 65 -12.84 -9.65 -12.70
C ARG A 65 -12.46 -8.46 -11.83
N VAL A 66 -13.30 -7.42 -11.80
CA VAL A 66 -13.07 -6.22 -10.99
C VAL A 66 -13.16 -6.54 -9.50
N ALA A 67 -14.13 -7.36 -9.07
CA ALA A 67 -14.23 -7.77 -7.67
C ALA A 67 -12.99 -8.55 -7.21
N LYS A 68 -12.51 -9.51 -8.01
CA LYS A 68 -11.28 -10.24 -7.75
C LYS A 68 -10.08 -9.29 -7.67
N MET A 69 -9.93 -8.40 -8.64
CA MET A 69 -8.86 -7.42 -8.70
C MET A 69 -8.82 -6.56 -7.43
N TYR A 70 -9.95 -5.98 -7.02
CA TYR A 70 -9.99 -5.14 -5.83
C TYR A 70 -9.66 -5.92 -4.56
N VAL A 71 -10.27 -7.08 -4.34
CA VAL A 71 -10.16 -7.79 -3.05
C VAL A 71 -8.84 -8.56 -2.92
N LYS A 72 -8.38 -9.22 -4.02
CA LYS A 72 -7.23 -10.14 -3.97
C LYS A 72 -5.93 -9.56 -4.50
N GLU A 73 -5.97 -8.41 -5.17
CA GLU A 73 -4.78 -7.87 -5.83
C GLU A 73 -4.46 -6.46 -5.33
N VAL A 74 -5.26 -5.45 -5.72
CA VAL A 74 -4.92 -4.04 -5.44
C VAL A 74 -5.23 -3.58 -4.02
N PHE A 75 -6.14 -4.26 -3.30
CA PHE A 75 -6.44 -3.98 -1.88
C PHE A 75 -6.12 -5.16 -0.95
N LYS A 76 -5.31 -6.12 -1.40
CA LYS A 76 -4.91 -7.26 -0.56
C LYS A 76 -4.31 -6.83 0.79
N GLY A 77 -3.58 -5.71 0.83
CA GLY A 77 -3.00 -5.17 2.06
C GLY A 77 -4.02 -4.77 3.13
N ARG A 78 -5.32 -4.64 2.79
CA ARG A 78 -6.40 -4.46 3.77
C ARG A 78 -6.84 -5.78 4.39
N TYR A 79 -6.86 -6.85 3.58
CA TYR A 79 -7.53 -8.10 3.88
C TYR A 79 -6.59 -9.25 4.23
N GLU A 80 -5.30 -9.11 3.90
CA GLU A 80 -4.28 -10.11 4.20
C GLU A 80 -3.45 -9.71 5.42
N PRO A 81 -2.99 -10.68 6.22
CA PRO A 81 -2.13 -10.40 7.36
C PRO A 81 -0.79 -9.83 6.90
N ARG A 82 -0.12 -9.16 7.82
CA ARG A 82 1.26 -8.70 7.64
C ARG A 82 2.16 -9.84 7.13
N PRO A 83 3.02 -9.60 6.13
CA PRO A 83 3.95 -10.61 5.66
C PRO A 83 4.91 -11.04 6.78
N LYS A 84 5.24 -12.32 6.82
CA LYS A 84 6.26 -12.82 7.76
C LYS A 84 7.63 -12.24 7.42
N ILE A 85 8.22 -11.53 8.38
CA ILE A 85 9.53 -10.92 8.25
C ILE A 85 10.49 -11.65 9.20
N THR A 86 11.60 -12.11 8.66
CA THR A 86 12.70 -12.67 9.44
C THR A 86 13.75 -11.59 9.58
N ASP A 87 14.09 -11.26 10.82
CA ASP A 87 15.20 -10.41 11.18
C ASP A 87 16.44 -11.25 11.52
N PHE A 88 17.60 -10.63 11.47
CA PHE A 88 18.88 -11.21 11.80
C PHE A 88 19.63 -10.26 12.76
N PRO A 89 20.43 -10.80 13.71
CA PRO A 89 21.26 -9.97 14.55
C PRO A 89 22.35 -9.26 13.72
N ASN A 90 22.62 -7.99 14.02
CA ASN A 90 23.70 -7.22 13.43
C ASN A 90 25.03 -7.54 14.15
N ILE A 91 25.54 -8.77 13.97
CA ILE A 91 26.74 -9.27 14.68
C ILE A 91 28.00 -8.43 14.36
N ARG A 92 28.09 -7.93 13.13
CA ARG A 92 29.23 -7.12 12.68
C ARG A 92 29.15 -5.66 13.13
N LYS A 93 28.03 -5.27 13.81
CA LYS A 93 27.78 -3.89 14.23
C LYS A 93 27.89 -2.89 13.07
N LEU A 94 27.34 -3.30 11.91
CA LEU A 94 27.23 -2.40 10.75
C LEU A 94 26.48 -1.14 11.18
N ASP A 95 27.01 0.03 10.87
CA ASP A 95 26.45 1.33 11.22
C ASP A 95 26.49 2.35 10.08
N GLU A 96 26.91 1.91 8.90
CA GLU A 96 26.88 2.69 7.67
C GLU A 96 25.48 2.73 7.06
N ILE A 97 25.23 3.76 6.25
CA ILE A 97 24.00 3.90 5.47
C ILE A 97 23.94 2.79 4.42
N TYR A 98 22.80 2.11 4.35
CA TYR A 98 22.50 1.32 3.16
C TYR A 98 21.11 1.70 2.62
N THR A 99 20.96 1.69 1.31
CA THR A 99 19.71 2.04 0.64
C THR A 99 19.16 0.86 -0.14
N VAL A 100 17.86 0.66 0.01
CA VAL A 100 17.08 -0.33 -0.75
C VAL A 100 16.18 0.40 -1.71
N GLY A 101 16.42 0.24 -2.98
CA GLY A 101 15.65 0.91 -4.05
C GLY A 101 16.30 0.78 -5.42
N PRO A 102 15.60 1.14 -6.49
CA PRO A 102 14.20 1.56 -6.50
C PRO A 102 13.22 0.37 -6.37
N ILE A 103 12.35 0.41 -5.38
CA ILE A 103 11.23 -0.54 -5.22
C ILE A 103 10.06 -0.04 -6.06
N SER A 104 9.48 -0.91 -6.89
CA SER A 104 8.30 -0.55 -7.68
C SER A 104 7.06 -0.43 -6.79
N ILE A 105 6.39 0.72 -6.85
CA ILE A 105 5.17 1.02 -6.10
C ILE A 105 3.96 0.95 -7.03
N ARG A 106 2.93 0.27 -6.56
CA ARG A 106 1.58 0.26 -7.11
C ARG A 106 0.60 0.45 -5.97
N SER A 107 -0.23 1.48 -6.06
CA SER A 107 -1.24 1.82 -5.07
C SER A 107 -2.50 2.35 -5.74
N MET A 108 -3.50 2.70 -4.96
CA MET A 108 -4.75 3.30 -5.45
C MET A 108 -5.06 4.55 -4.65
N CYS A 109 -5.37 5.62 -5.37
CA CYS A 109 -5.85 6.86 -4.74
C CYS A 109 -7.19 6.62 -4.04
N SER A 110 -7.29 6.96 -2.75
CA SER A 110 -8.53 6.77 -1.98
C SER A 110 -9.68 7.67 -2.44
N HIS A 111 -9.38 8.78 -3.12
CA HIS A 111 -10.40 9.76 -3.55
C HIS A 111 -11.17 9.34 -4.81
N HIS A 112 -10.48 8.75 -5.79
CA HIS A 112 -11.06 8.43 -7.09
C HIS A 112 -10.96 6.95 -7.46
N MET A 113 -10.33 6.12 -6.60
CA MET A 113 -10.11 4.69 -6.83
C MET A 113 -9.36 4.40 -8.15
N VAL A 114 -8.43 5.30 -8.51
CA VAL A 114 -7.56 5.17 -9.70
C VAL A 114 -6.12 4.91 -9.30
N PRO A 115 -5.32 4.26 -10.17
CA PRO A 115 -3.97 3.82 -9.84
C PRO A 115 -2.99 4.96 -9.51
N ILE A 116 -2.01 4.60 -8.68
CA ILE A 116 -0.80 5.35 -8.37
C ILE A 116 0.38 4.44 -8.70
N PHE A 117 1.35 4.92 -9.48
CA PHE A 117 2.53 4.16 -9.88
C PHE A 117 3.81 4.95 -9.63
N GLY A 118 4.86 4.26 -9.19
CA GLY A 118 6.15 4.91 -9.03
C GLY A 118 7.20 4.04 -8.38
N LYS A 119 8.10 4.69 -7.68
CA LYS A 119 9.26 4.10 -7.04
C LYS A 119 9.36 4.55 -5.57
N CYS A 120 9.97 3.68 -4.77
CA CYS A 120 10.29 3.97 -3.37
C CYS A 120 11.75 3.63 -3.10
N TRP A 121 12.39 4.44 -2.27
CA TRP A 121 13.74 4.21 -1.74
C TRP A 121 13.67 4.22 -0.22
N ILE A 122 14.39 3.32 0.42
CA ILE A 122 14.43 3.15 1.87
C ILE A 122 15.86 3.17 2.31
N GLY A 123 16.27 4.23 3.02
CA GLY A 123 17.59 4.36 3.65
C GLY A 123 17.54 3.89 5.10
N VAL A 124 18.54 3.13 5.52
CA VAL A 124 18.62 2.58 6.87
C VAL A 124 20.03 2.72 7.43
N ILE A 125 20.15 3.22 8.65
CA ILE A 125 21.33 3.04 9.49
C ILE A 125 20.95 1.99 10.54
N PRO A 126 21.52 0.78 10.49
CA PRO A 126 21.06 -0.31 11.35
C PRO A 126 21.44 -0.10 12.82
N SER A 127 20.67 -0.72 13.71
CA SER A 127 21.00 -0.92 15.12
C SER A 127 21.40 -2.39 15.34
N ASP A 128 20.70 -3.07 16.24
CA ASP A 128 21.01 -4.46 16.61
C ASP A 128 20.50 -5.49 15.61
N LYS A 129 19.64 -5.07 14.67
CA LYS A 129 18.96 -5.97 13.74
C LYS A 129 19.01 -5.48 12.31
N VAL A 130 19.04 -6.45 11.39
CA VAL A 130 18.90 -6.24 9.94
C VAL A 130 17.84 -7.21 9.39
N ILE A 131 17.26 -6.88 8.22
CA ILE A 131 16.33 -7.78 7.53
C ILE A 131 16.82 -8.05 6.09
N GLY A 132 16.37 -9.18 5.55
CA GLY A 132 16.70 -9.52 4.17
C GLY A 132 16.08 -8.54 3.17
N LEU A 133 16.80 -8.24 2.09
CA LEU A 133 16.43 -7.29 1.05
C LEU A 133 14.98 -7.47 0.56
N SER A 134 14.58 -8.73 0.27
CA SER A 134 13.21 -9.02 -0.20
C SER A 134 12.10 -8.68 0.81
N LYS A 135 12.43 -8.44 2.08
CA LYS A 135 11.45 -8.11 3.12
C LYS A 135 10.98 -6.66 2.98
N PHE A 136 11.87 -5.75 2.60
CA PHE A 136 11.50 -4.37 2.27
C PHE A 136 10.46 -4.33 1.16
N ASN A 137 10.67 -5.08 0.07
CA ASN A 137 9.71 -5.16 -1.04
C ASN A 137 8.36 -5.72 -0.58
N ARG A 138 8.33 -6.76 0.27
CA ARG A 138 7.08 -7.35 0.75
C ARG A 138 6.31 -6.43 1.66
N VAL A 139 6.99 -5.69 2.54
CA VAL A 139 6.36 -4.69 3.41
C VAL A 139 5.81 -3.54 2.57
N ALA A 140 6.62 -3.03 1.64
CA ALA A 140 6.19 -1.96 0.74
C ALA A 140 4.95 -2.39 -0.08
N ASP A 141 4.95 -3.57 -0.69
CA ASP A 141 3.81 -4.09 -1.44
C ASP A 141 2.56 -4.25 -0.56
N TRP A 142 2.70 -4.76 0.66
CA TRP A 142 1.59 -4.93 1.60
C TRP A 142 0.99 -3.60 2.07
N ILE A 143 1.82 -2.58 2.35
CA ILE A 143 1.36 -1.24 2.72
C ILE A 143 0.71 -0.55 1.51
N MET A 144 1.37 -0.61 0.34
CA MET A 144 0.91 0.08 -0.86
C MET A 144 -0.35 -0.55 -1.49
N SER A 145 -0.64 -1.82 -1.22
CA SER A 145 -1.85 -2.50 -1.70
C SER A 145 -3.09 -2.13 -0.86
N ARG A 146 -3.38 -0.83 -0.76
CA ARG A 146 -4.54 -0.24 -0.05
C ARG A 146 -5.01 1.01 -0.78
N PRO A 147 -6.31 1.39 -0.66
CA PRO A 147 -6.74 2.72 -1.11
C PRO A 147 -6.27 3.75 -0.08
N GLN A 148 -5.46 4.73 -0.50
CA GLN A 148 -4.79 5.64 0.44
C GLN A 148 -4.31 6.93 -0.24
N ILE A 149 -3.85 7.88 0.56
CA ILE A 149 -3.03 9.00 0.12
C ILE A 149 -1.56 8.66 0.32
N GLN A 150 -0.70 9.20 -0.53
CA GLN A 150 0.73 8.84 -0.56
C GLN A 150 1.45 9.20 0.74
N GLU A 151 1.11 10.31 1.35
CA GLU A 151 1.71 10.81 2.59
C GLU A 151 1.51 9.83 3.75
N GLU A 152 0.28 9.35 3.93
CA GLU A 152 -0.03 8.35 4.96
C GLU A 152 0.62 6.99 4.64
N ALA A 153 0.66 6.61 3.36
CA ALA A 153 1.31 5.38 2.93
C ALA A 153 2.81 5.38 3.23
N ALA A 154 3.50 6.49 2.96
CA ALA A 154 4.92 6.65 3.27
C ALA A 154 5.19 6.59 4.79
N MET A 155 4.34 7.23 5.59
CA MET A 155 4.41 7.17 7.05
C MET A 155 4.17 5.75 7.58
N GLN A 156 3.12 5.06 7.12
CA GLN A 156 2.83 3.69 7.53
C GLN A 156 3.95 2.72 7.15
N LEU A 157 4.59 2.92 5.98
CA LEU A 157 5.74 2.13 5.56
C LEU A 157 6.94 2.34 6.49
N ALA A 158 7.22 3.58 6.85
CA ALA A 158 8.28 3.91 7.80
C ALA A 158 7.99 3.33 9.19
N ASP A 159 6.76 3.50 9.73
CA ASP A 159 6.33 2.94 11.02
C ASP A 159 6.51 1.41 11.06
N GLU A 160 6.12 0.74 9.98
CA GLU A 160 6.18 -0.71 9.89
C GLU A 160 7.64 -1.21 9.93
N ILE A 161 8.53 -0.60 9.12
CA ILE A 161 9.95 -0.96 9.08
C ILE A 161 10.62 -0.67 10.42
N GLU A 162 10.37 0.51 11.01
CA GLU A 162 10.91 0.89 12.31
C GLU A 162 10.49 -0.08 13.41
N SER A 163 9.23 -0.55 13.39
CA SER A 163 8.73 -1.53 14.36
C SER A 163 9.47 -2.86 14.32
N ILE A 164 10.03 -3.23 13.14
CA ILE A 164 10.70 -4.51 12.90
C ILE A 164 12.15 -4.46 13.34
N ILE A 165 12.91 -3.46 12.87
CA ILE A 165 14.38 -3.43 13.01
C ILE A 165 14.88 -2.39 14.01
N LYS A 166 14.04 -1.45 14.44
CA LYS A 166 14.41 -0.36 15.36
C LYS A 166 15.76 0.28 14.98
N PRO A 167 15.88 0.83 13.76
CA PRO A 167 17.15 1.32 13.25
C PRO A 167 17.58 2.59 14.00
N LYS A 168 18.87 2.97 13.93
CA LYS A 168 19.37 4.25 14.42
C LYS A 168 18.80 5.41 13.60
N ALA A 169 18.59 5.17 12.29
CA ALA A 169 17.94 6.12 11.40
C ALA A 169 17.19 5.39 10.27
N LEU A 170 16.10 5.99 9.81
CA LEU A 170 15.27 5.49 8.73
C LEU A 170 14.84 6.64 7.83
N ALA A 171 14.97 6.45 6.53
CA ALA A 171 14.44 7.35 5.52
C ALA A 171 13.56 6.55 4.54
N VAL A 172 12.44 7.12 4.12
CA VAL A 172 11.57 6.58 3.07
C VAL A 172 11.25 7.70 2.09
N ILE A 173 11.54 7.49 0.82
CA ILE A 173 11.12 8.39 -0.26
C ILE A 173 10.20 7.61 -1.19
N VAL A 174 9.04 8.19 -1.49
CA VAL A 174 8.08 7.67 -2.46
C VAL A 174 7.88 8.72 -3.55
N ASN A 175 8.16 8.36 -4.80
CA ASN A 175 8.00 9.23 -5.97
C ASN A 175 7.09 8.54 -6.97
N THR A 176 5.90 9.11 -7.22
CA THR A 176 4.87 8.47 -8.02
C THR A 176 4.13 9.44 -8.94
N SER A 177 3.54 8.86 -10.00
CA SER A 177 2.52 9.49 -10.84
C SER A 177 1.14 9.04 -10.40
N HIS A 178 0.20 9.98 -10.38
CA HIS A 178 -1.17 9.77 -9.92
C HIS A 178 -2.15 9.83 -11.10
N MET A 179 -2.86 8.73 -11.38
CA MET A 179 -3.86 8.70 -12.45
C MET A 179 -5.03 9.68 -12.22
N CYS A 180 -5.29 10.10 -10.99
CA CYS A 180 -6.27 11.15 -10.71
C CYS A 180 -5.88 12.52 -11.29
N MET A 181 -4.60 12.75 -11.58
CA MET A 181 -4.06 13.95 -12.24
C MET A 181 -3.99 13.77 -13.76
N SER A 182 -3.50 12.60 -14.23
CA SER A 182 -3.20 12.38 -15.65
C SER A 182 -4.40 11.85 -16.45
N LEU A 183 -5.18 10.91 -15.90
CA LEU A 183 -6.31 10.30 -16.60
C LEU A 183 -7.52 11.24 -16.75
N ARG A 184 -7.74 12.10 -15.79
CA ARG A 184 -8.90 13.00 -15.66
C ARG A 184 -8.52 14.30 -14.97
N GLY A 185 -9.47 15.25 -14.85
CA GLY A 185 -9.28 16.53 -14.17
C GLY A 185 -8.27 17.42 -14.90
N VAL A 186 -7.13 17.64 -14.29
CA VAL A 186 -6.07 18.53 -14.81
C VAL A 186 -5.40 17.98 -16.07
N LYS A 187 -5.35 16.64 -16.23
CA LYS A 187 -4.73 15.93 -17.37
C LYS A 187 -3.23 16.22 -17.54
N ASP A 188 -2.53 16.43 -16.42
CA ASP A 188 -1.09 16.61 -16.41
C ASP A 188 -0.39 15.24 -16.32
N ASN A 189 0.37 14.88 -17.36
CA ASN A 189 1.06 13.59 -17.46
C ASN A 189 2.46 13.63 -16.83
N ASP A 190 3.06 14.80 -16.66
CA ASP A 190 4.45 14.97 -16.23
C ASP A 190 4.56 15.21 -14.72
N CYS A 191 3.46 15.62 -14.10
CA CYS A 191 3.40 15.87 -12.66
C CYS A 191 3.66 14.60 -11.86
N LYS A 192 4.65 14.65 -10.98
CA LYS A 192 4.98 13.59 -10.02
C LYS A 192 4.91 14.14 -8.60
N MET A 193 4.49 13.29 -7.69
CA MET A 193 4.48 13.59 -6.26
C MET A 193 5.63 12.86 -5.57
N ALA A 194 6.50 13.60 -4.91
CA ALA A 194 7.54 13.07 -4.05
C ALA A 194 7.19 13.31 -2.58
N THR A 195 7.19 12.25 -1.79
CA THR A 195 6.95 12.30 -0.34
C THR A 195 8.13 11.69 0.37
N SER A 196 8.63 12.33 1.42
CA SER A 196 9.74 11.83 2.23
C SER A 196 9.36 11.73 3.71
N VAL A 197 9.83 10.67 4.36
CA VAL A 197 9.79 10.49 5.82
C VAL A 197 11.23 10.29 6.27
N MET A 198 11.72 11.17 7.16
CA MET A 198 13.07 11.15 7.70
C MET A 198 13.02 10.99 9.22
N ARG A 199 13.78 10.03 9.77
CA ARG A 199 13.82 9.73 11.20
C ARG A 199 15.25 9.51 11.68
N GLY A 200 15.50 9.84 12.97
CA GLY A 200 16.83 9.74 13.55
C GLY A 200 17.84 10.60 12.79
N LEU A 201 19.03 10.06 12.55
CA LEU A 201 20.12 10.79 11.94
C LEU A 201 19.79 11.42 10.58
N PHE A 202 18.92 10.79 9.76
CA PHE A 202 18.47 11.40 8.50
C PHE A 202 17.66 12.70 8.68
N LYS A 203 17.02 12.87 9.85
CA LYS A 203 16.31 14.10 10.19
C LYS A 203 17.26 15.18 10.74
N ASP A 204 18.19 14.76 11.58
CA ASP A 204 18.97 15.67 12.42
C ASP A 204 20.32 16.07 11.81
N ASN A 205 20.84 15.30 10.82
CA ASN A 205 22.11 15.53 10.14
C ASN A 205 21.92 15.72 8.63
N SER A 206 22.39 16.87 8.10
CA SER A 206 22.27 17.23 6.70
C SER A 206 23.10 16.34 5.78
N ASP A 207 24.30 15.92 6.22
CA ASP A 207 25.25 15.17 5.41
C ASP A 207 24.73 13.74 5.20
N ALA A 208 24.25 13.08 6.27
CA ALA A 208 23.61 11.76 6.19
C ALA A 208 22.37 11.80 5.28
N ARG A 209 21.59 12.87 5.38
CA ARG A 209 20.43 13.07 4.50
C ARG A 209 20.83 13.27 3.04
N SER A 210 21.88 14.09 2.77
CA SER A 210 22.38 14.32 1.42
C SER A 210 22.92 13.04 0.81
N GLU A 211 23.72 12.26 1.54
CA GLU A 211 24.23 10.96 1.09
C GLU A 211 23.10 10.02 0.63
N PHE A 212 21.98 10.00 1.38
CA PHE A 212 20.82 9.20 0.98
C PHE A 212 20.09 9.77 -0.24
N LEU A 213 20.06 11.10 -0.41
CA LEU A 213 19.34 11.75 -1.51
C LEU A 213 20.10 11.71 -2.84
N ASP A 214 21.42 11.48 -2.81
CA ASP A 214 22.29 11.44 -4.00
C ASP A 214 22.24 10.11 -4.77
N ILE A 215 21.32 9.20 -4.40
CA ILE A 215 21.13 7.86 -5.00
C ILE A 215 20.13 7.91 -6.19
#